data_54791168fe6bc273feb6770a1f3d4122
#
_entry.id   54791168fe6bc273feb6770a1f3d4122
#
_cell.length_a   1.000
_cell.length_b   1.000
_cell.length_c   1.000
_cell.angle_alpha   90.00
_cell.angle_beta   90.00
_cell.angle_gamma   90.00
#
_symmetry.space_group_name_H-M   'P 1'
#
loop_
_entity.id
_entity.type
_entity.pdbx_description
1 polymer ?
#
loop_
_entity_poly.entity_id
_entity_poly.type
_entity_poly.pdbx_seq_one_letter_code
_entity_poly.pdbx_strand_id
1 'polypeptide(L)'
;MPAMTAPPTTPAAPAPATPAAHRRRLPIGIQTFGEIIQEGHYYVDKSGYAVDLARTGKAYFLSRPRRFGKSLFLDTLKELFEGNAALFKGLAAETQWDWSKKHPVIRISFGGGVLKQREELGQVLHKKLCDHEAQFSLPMRFADVRSRFADLIERVHAQTGQRVVVLIDEYDKPILDNITDSALAIAMREGLKDLYSVLKDADAHLRFVFLTGVSKFSKVSLFSGL
;
A
#
# COMPACT_ATOMS: atom_id res chain seq x y z
N MET A 1 37.21 80.29 -11.35
CA MET A 1 36.04 79.37 -11.32
C MET A 1 36.47 78.13 -10.54
N PRO A 2 35.98 77.89 -9.32
CA PRO A 2 36.32 76.71 -8.54
C PRO A 2 35.46 75.49 -9.00
N ALA A 3 36.11 74.35 -9.13
CA ALA A 3 35.51 73.06 -9.46
C ALA A 3 34.66 72.51 -8.32
N MET A 4 33.39 72.19 -8.61
CA MET A 4 32.49 71.51 -7.67
C MET A 4 32.86 70.01 -7.61
N THR A 5 33.31 69.53 -6.45
CA THR A 5 33.53 68.12 -6.13
C THR A 5 32.17 67.50 -5.76
N ALA A 6 31.81 66.40 -6.45
CA ALA A 6 30.61 65.61 -6.16
C ALA A 6 30.76 64.86 -4.82
N PRO A 7 29.69 64.69 -4.05
CA PRO A 7 29.73 63.96 -2.79
C PRO A 7 29.95 62.47 -2.98
N PRO A 8 30.56 61.74 -2.02
CA PRO A 8 30.80 60.32 -2.10
C PRO A 8 29.47 59.52 -1.99
N THR A 9 29.24 58.65 -2.93
CA THR A 9 28.15 57.68 -2.94
C THR A 9 28.37 56.62 -1.84
N THR A 10 27.55 56.57 -0.84
CA THR A 10 27.53 55.52 0.19
C THR A 10 27.11 54.20 -0.47
N PRO A 11 27.82 53.08 -0.28
CA PRO A 11 27.40 51.79 -0.82
C PRO A 11 26.10 51.34 -0.12
N ALA A 12 25.11 50.93 -0.94
CA ALA A 12 23.86 50.41 -0.46
C ALA A 12 24.07 49.16 0.39
N ALA A 13 23.42 49.09 1.55
CA ALA A 13 23.42 47.93 2.42
C ALA A 13 22.92 46.66 1.65
N PRO A 14 23.54 45.49 1.87
CA PRO A 14 23.10 44.26 1.21
C PRO A 14 21.67 43.95 1.63
N ALA A 15 20.82 43.58 0.63
CA ALA A 15 19.45 43.17 0.86
C ALA A 15 19.41 41.97 1.83
N PRO A 16 18.39 41.90 2.73
CA PRO A 16 18.26 40.79 3.67
C PRO A 16 18.20 39.48 2.90
N ALA A 17 19.04 38.52 3.27
CA ALA A 17 19.06 37.19 2.70
C ALA A 17 17.68 36.52 2.91
N THR A 18 17.03 36.15 1.81
CA THR A 18 15.80 35.36 1.85
C THR A 18 16.06 34.11 2.69
N PRO A 19 15.22 33.79 3.72
CA PRO A 19 15.45 32.61 4.53
C PRO A 19 15.52 31.38 3.63
N ALA A 20 16.61 30.62 3.71
CA ALA A 20 16.82 29.41 2.94
C ALA A 20 15.62 28.50 3.15
N ALA A 21 14.82 28.28 2.10
CA ALA A 21 13.69 27.35 2.15
C ALA A 21 14.24 26.01 2.66
N HIS A 22 13.75 25.57 3.81
CA HIS A 22 14.15 24.30 4.41
C HIS A 22 13.91 23.21 3.37
N ARG A 23 14.96 22.65 2.82
CA ARG A 23 14.87 21.55 1.86
C ARG A 23 14.22 20.36 2.56
N ARG A 24 13.10 19.87 2.03
CA ARG A 24 12.46 18.65 2.52
C ARG A 24 13.45 17.49 2.47
N ARG A 25 13.34 16.56 3.42
CA ARG A 25 14.17 15.36 3.47
C ARG A 25 13.68 14.32 2.46
N LEU A 26 14.58 13.49 1.94
CA LEU A 26 14.20 12.32 1.14
C LEU A 26 13.68 11.21 2.06
N PRO A 27 12.61 10.49 1.71
CA PRO A 27 12.03 9.42 2.52
C PRO A 27 12.82 8.11 2.35
N ILE A 28 14.10 8.09 2.75
CA ILE A 28 14.96 6.92 2.58
C ILE A 28 14.52 5.82 3.54
N GLY A 29 14.06 4.67 2.98
CA GLY A 29 13.62 3.51 3.76
C GLY A 29 12.18 3.61 4.30
N ILE A 30 11.50 4.74 4.14
CA ILE A 30 10.13 4.94 4.61
C ILE A 30 9.15 4.38 3.58
N GLN A 31 8.23 3.53 4.03
CA GLN A 31 7.20 2.90 3.20
C GLN A 31 5.77 3.27 3.63
N THR A 32 5.65 4.05 4.69
CA THR A 32 4.38 4.51 5.26
C THR A 32 4.05 5.89 4.71
N PHE A 33 2.98 5.99 3.94
CA PHE A 33 2.56 7.24 3.29
C PHE A 33 2.27 8.34 4.31
N GLY A 34 1.54 7.98 5.39
CA GLY A 34 1.23 8.92 6.48
C GLY A 34 2.47 9.55 7.10
N GLU A 35 3.52 8.77 7.37
CA GLU A 35 4.80 9.24 7.91
C GLU A 35 5.47 10.23 6.95
N ILE A 36 5.54 9.90 5.66
CA ILE A 36 6.15 10.77 4.62
C ILE A 36 5.47 12.14 4.60
N ILE A 37 4.15 12.17 4.66
CA ILE A 37 3.38 13.42 4.59
C ILE A 37 3.49 14.21 5.90
N GLN A 38 3.31 13.56 7.05
CA GLN A 38 3.31 14.21 8.37
C GLN A 38 4.68 14.79 8.73
N GLU A 39 5.76 14.11 8.38
CA GLU A 39 7.13 14.60 8.61
C GLU A 39 7.64 15.54 7.51
N GLY A 40 6.83 15.83 6.50
CA GLY A 40 7.15 16.78 5.44
C GLY A 40 8.27 16.33 4.51
N HIS A 41 8.43 15.02 4.29
CA HIS A 41 9.38 14.49 3.32
C HIS A 41 8.99 14.83 1.88
N TYR A 42 9.94 14.66 0.94
CA TYR A 42 9.61 14.69 -0.47
C TYR A 42 8.72 13.50 -0.82
N TYR A 43 7.59 13.80 -1.44
CA TYR A 43 6.70 12.80 -2.01
C TYR A 43 6.47 13.09 -3.49
N VAL A 44 6.71 12.09 -4.34
CA VAL A 44 6.32 12.15 -5.75
C VAL A 44 4.85 11.73 -5.83
N ASP A 45 3.97 12.68 -6.07
CA ASP A 45 2.54 12.44 -6.04
C ASP A 45 2.10 11.41 -7.09
N LYS A 46 1.60 10.28 -6.59
CA LYS A 46 0.98 9.21 -7.36
C LYS A 46 -0.47 8.96 -6.95
N SER A 47 -1.02 9.85 -6.13
CA SER A 47 -2.39 9.70 -5.62
C SER A 47 -3.44 9.76 -6.72
N GLY A 48 -3.20 10.52 -7.80
CA GLY A 48 -4.05 10.51 -8.98
C GLY A 48 -4.17 9.12 -9.62
N TYR A 49 -3.07 8.37 -9.76
CA TYR A 49 -3.13 6.99 -10.25
C TYR A 49 -3.91 6.07 -9.31
N ALA A 50 -3.82 6.27 -8.00
CA ALA A 50 -4.61 5.51 -7.04
C ALA A 50 -6.12 5.74 -7.23
N VAL A 51 -6.53 6.99 -7.48
CA VAL A 51 -7.92 7.36 -7.79
C VAL A 51 -8.36 6.74 -9.11
N ASP A 52 -7.55 6.82 -10.16
CA ASP A 52 -7.88 6.26 -11.48
C ASP A 52 -8.10 4.75 -11.41
N LEU A 53 -7.19 4.02 -10.75
CA LEU A 53 -7.33 2.58 -10.54
C LEU A 53 -8.60 2.24 -9.76
N ALA A 54 -8.89 2.98 -8.69
CA ALA A 54 -10.09 2.76 -7.88
C ALA A 54 -11.40 3.03 -8.64
N ARG A 55 -11.38 3.87 -9.69
CA ARG A 55 -12.54 4.18 -10.53
C ARG A 55 -12.71 3.23 -11.70
N THR A 56 -11.61 2.80 -12.31
CA THR A 56 -11.63 2.11 -13.62
C THR A 56 -11.72 0.60 -13.50
N GLY A 57 -11.44 0.02 -12.33
CA GLY A 57 -11.51 -1.43 -12.17
C GLY A 57 -11.57 -1.88 -10.72
N LYS A 58 -11.57 -3.21 -10.54
CA LYS A 58 -11.76 -3.85 -9.25
C LYS A 58 -10.52 -4.63 -8.79
N ALA A 59 -9.80 -5.28 -9.70
CA ALA A 59 -8.65 -6.12 -9.38
C ALA A 59 -7.43 -5.74 -10.21
N TYR A 60 -6.32 -5.48 -9.53
CA TYR A 60 -5.07 -5.06 -10.17
C TYR A 60 -3.86 -5.79 -9.61
N PHE A 61 -2.88 -5.92 -10.48
CA PHE A 61 -1.60 -6.49 -10.16
C PHE A 61 -0.46 -5.55 -10.60
N LEU A 62 0.40 -5.18 -9.67
CA LEU A 62 1.58 -4.36 -9.93
C LEU A 62 2.87 -5.17 -9.79
N SER A 63 3.50 -5.51 -10.92
CA SER A 63 4.83 -6.11 -10.95
C SER A 63 5.89 -5.06 -11.25
N ARG A 64 6.81 -4.85 -10.32
CA ARG A 64 7.98 -3.96 -10.46
C ARG A 64 9.15 -4.52 -9.64
N PRO A 65 10.39 -4.24 -10.01
CA PRO A 65 11.56 -4.60 -9.22
C PRO A 65 11.47 -4.11 -7.76
N ARG A 66 12.33 -4.65 -6.90
CA ARG A 66 12.46 -4.14 -5.52
C ARG A 66 12.85 -2.66 -5.53
N ARG A 67 12.43 -1.90 -4.50
CA ARG A 67 12.69 -0.46 -4.30
C ARG A 67 12.02 0.48 -5.32
N PHE A 68 11.02 0.02 -6.07
CA PHE A 68 10.22 0.84 -6.99
C PHE A 68 8.96 1.43 -6.36
N GLY A 69 8.88 1.52 -5.03
CA GLY A 69 7.79 2.20 -4.32
C GLY A 69 6.46 1.44 -4.30
N LYS A 70 6.45 0.11 -4.53
CA LYS A 70 5.22 -0.71 -4.52
C LYS A 70 4.49 -0.66 -3.19
N SER A 71 5.22 -0.91 -2.09
CA SER A 71 4.66 -0.90 -0.73
C SER A 71 4.16 0.48 -0.32
N LEU A 72 4.85 1.55 -0.72
CA LEU A 72 4.40 2.92 -0.52
C LEU A 72 3.11 3.22 -1.29
N PHE A 73 3.01 2.77 -2.55
CA PHE A 73 1.80 2.96 -3.35
C PHE A 73 0.63 2.16 -2.78
N LEU A 74 0.88 0.96 -2.29
CA LEU A 74 -0.12 0.15 -1.62
C LEU A 74 -0.60 0.81 -0.31
N ASP A 75 0.31 1.43 0.45
CA ASP A 75 -0.03 2.21 1.63
C ASP A 75 -0.83 3.49 1.27
N THR A 76 -0.48 4.16 0.17
CA THR A 76 -1.28 5.29 -0.37
C THR A 76 -2.72 4.85 -0.70
N LEU A 77 -2.91 3.67 -1.32
CA LEU A 77 -4.24 3.10 -1.57
C LEU A 77 -5.00 2.83 -0.27
N LYS A 78 -4.32 2.28 0.75
CA LYS A 78 -4.91 2.05 2.07
C LYS A 78 -5.45 3.34 2.65
N GLU A 79 -4.63 4.37 2.76
CA GLU A 79 -5.02 5.66 3.31
C GLU A 79 -6.15 6.33 2.52
N LEU A 80 -6.17 6.16 1.17
CA LEU A 80 -7.23 6.65 0.29
C LEU A 80 -8.58 5.99 0.62
N PHE A 81 -8.62 4.65 0.68
CA PHE A 81 -9.85 3.91 0.94
C PHE A 81 -10.35 4.03 2.38
N GLU A 82 -9.45 4.16 3.36
CA GLU A 82 -9.81 4.44 4.75
C GLU A 82 -10.34 5.86 4.96
N GLY A 83 -10.20 6.74 3.94
CA GLY A 83 -10.76 8.09 3.94
C GLY A 83 -9.95 9.08 4.79
N ASN A 84 -8.63 8.93 4.84
CA ASN A 84 -7.70 9.78 5.58
C ASN A 84 -7.36 11.06 4.78
N ALA A 85 -8.39 11.88 4.46
CA ALA A 85 -8.32 13.05 3.60
C ALA A 85 -7.19 14.04 3.96
N ALA A 86 -6.88 14.20 5.24
CA ALA A 86 -5.85 15.12 5.73
C ALA A 86 -4.46 14.82 5.17
N LEU A 87 -4.15 13.54 4.87
CA LEU A 87 -2.88 13.13 4.30
C LEU A 87 -2.73 13.51 2.82
N PHE A 88 -3.83 13.79 2.13
CA PHE A 88 -3.85 14.08 0.69
C PHE A 88 -3.94 15.57 0.36
N LYS A 89 -3.83 16.44 1.39
CA LYS A 89 -3.88 17.88 1.19
C LYS A 89 -2.75 18.35 0.25
N GLY A 90 -3.11 19.04 -0.82
CA GLY A 90 -2.19 19.50 -1.87
C GLY A 90 -1.78 18.41 -2.87
N LEU A 91 -2.34 17.20 -2.80
CA LEU A 91 -2.11 16.11 -3.74
C LEU A 91 -3.29 15.95 -4.71
N ALA A 92 -3.08 15.25 -5.82
CA ALA A 92 -4.08 15.08 -6.88
C ALA A 92 -5.39 14.44 -6.35
N ALA A 93 -5.30 13.51 -5.40
CA ALA A 93 -6.48 12.87 -4.82
C ALA A 93 -7.34 13.80 -3.98
N GLU A 94 -6.82 14.92 -3.46
CA GLU A 94 -7.59 15.85 -2.61
C GLU A 94 -8.91 16.25 -3.24
N THR A 95 -8.87 16.62 -4.53
CA THR A 95 -10.04 17.08 -5.28
C THR A 95 -10.70 16.01 -6.16
N GLN A 96 -10.00 14.88 -6.35
CA GLN A 96 -10.46 13.84 -7.26
C GLN A 96 -11.17 12.68 -6.56
N TRP A 97 -11.00 12.51 -5.24
CA TRP A 97 -11.58 11.41 -4.47
C TRP A 97 -12.84 11.84 -3.71
N ASP A 98 -13.80 10.92 -3.58
CA ASP A 98 -15.00 11.12 -2.76
C ASP A 98 -14.71 10.72 -1.30
N TRP A 99 -14.27 11.69 -0.49
CA TRP A 99 -13.88 11.50 0.89
C TRP A 99 -15.05 11.17 1.84
N SER A 100 -16.29 11.26 1.38
CA SER A 100 -17.46 10.85 2.17
C SER A 100 -17.56 9.33 2.30
N LYS A 101 -16.92 8.58 1.39
CA LYS A 101 -16.94 7.12 1.37
C LYS A 101 -15.66 6.55 1.96
N LYS A 102 -15.83 5.69 2.97
CA LYS A 102 -14.75 4.94 3.60
C LYS A 102 -14.97 3.47 3.39
N HIS A 103 -13.90 2.74 3.12
CA HIS A 103 -13.95 1.30 2.96
C HIS A 103 -13.04 0.62 3.96
N PRO A 104 -13.46 -0.50 4.57
CA PRO A 104 -12.57 -1.28 5.41
C PRO A 104 -11.46 -1.91 4.57
N VAL A 105 -10.22 -1.87 5.08
CA VAL A 105 -9.04 -2.38 4.38
C VAL A 105 -8.46 -3.57 5.12
N ILE A 106 -8.29 -4.67 4.41
CA ILE A 106 -7.53 -5.85 4.85
C ILE A 106 -6.20 -5.84 4.09
N ARG A 107 -5.08 -5.64 4.83
CA ARG A 107 -3.74 -5.61 4.27
C ARG A 107 -2.94 -6.82 4.70
N ILE A 108 -2.45 -7.61 3.74
CA ILE A 108 -1.57 -8.76 3.98
C ILE A 108 -0.21 -8.46 3.33
N SER A 109 0.89 -8.59 4.08
CA SER A 109 2.24 -8.42 3.54
C SER A 109 3.08 -9.65 3.86
N PHE A 110 3.79 -10.15 2.84
CA PHE A 110 4.75 -11.23 2.95
C PHE A 110 6.21 -10.72 3.09
N GLY A 111 6.42 -9.41 3.27
CA GLY A 111 7.74 -8.78 3.36
C GLY A 111 8.58 -9.15 4.59
N GLY A 112 8.00 -9.84 5.57
CA GLY A 112 8.67 -10.20 6.83
C GLY A 112 9.37 -11.56 6.80
N GLY A 113 10.72 -11.57 6.73
CA GLY A 113 11.49 -12.80 6.84
C GLY A 113 11.47 -13.70 5.59
N VAL A 114 12.15 -14.85 5.70
CA VAL A 114 12.18 -15.93 4.69
C VAL A 114 11.45 -17.12 5.29
N LEU A 115 10.45 -17.63 4.57
CA LEU A 115 9.68 -18.80 4.98
C LEU A 115 10.40 -20.05 4.45
N LYS A 116 10.85 -20.92 5.34
CA LYS A 116 11.61 -22.13 5.00
C LYS A 116 10.78 -23.40 5.03
N GLN A 117 9.55 -23.32 5.54
CA GLN A 117 8.63 -24.45 5.66
C GLN A 117 7.22 -24.00 5.28
N ARG A 118 6.42 -24.94 4.75
CA ARG A 118 5.02 -24.66 4.35
C ARG A 118 4.16 -24.22 5.53
N GLU A 119 4.44 -24.76 6.71
CA GLU A 119 3.74 -24.47 7.95
C GLU A 119 3.94 -23.01 8.39
N GLU A 120 5.11 -22.45 8.15
CA GLU A 120 5.42 -21.04 8.47
C GLU A 120 4.53 -20.08 7.66
N LEU A 121 4.22 -20.41 6.40
CA LEU A 121 3.27 -19.62 5.60
C LEU A 121 1.88 -19.63 6.25
N GLY A 122 1.43 -20.79 6.73
CA GLY A 122 0.17 -20.92 7.45
C GLY A 122 0.17 -20.06 8.74
N GLN A 123 1.25 -20.10 9.52
CA GLN A 123 1.39 -19.32 10.75
C GLN A 123 1.38 -17.80 10.47
N VAL A 124 2.09 -17.34 9.43
CA VAL A 124 2.11 -15.93 9.02
C VAL A 124 0.70 -15.48 8.62
N LEU A 125 0.01 -16.26 7.80
CA LEU A 125 -1.36 -15.94 7.39
C LEU A 125 -2.31 -15.94 8.59
N HIS A 126 -2.21 -16.96 9.46
CA HIS A 126 -2.99 -17.05 10.68
C HIS A 126 -2.83 -15.80 11.55
N LYS A 127 -1.57 -15.37 11.79
CA LYS A 127 -1.29 -14.16 12.54
C LYS A 127 -1.91 -12.91 11.88
N LYS A 128 -1.75 -12.75 10.56
CA LYS A 128 -2.31 -11.59 9.83
C LYS A 128 -3.84 -11.55 9.93
N LEU A 129 -4.49 -12.69 9.84
CA LEU A 129 -5.93 -12.76 10.01
C LEU A 129 -6.36 -12.45 11.45
N CYS A 130 -5.60 -12.92 12.48
CA CYS A 130 -5.83 -12.54 13.87
C CYS A 130 -5.77 -11.02 14.07
N ASP A 131 -4.72 -10.38 13.50
CA ASP A 131 -4.53 -8.94 13.63
C ASP A 131 -5.75 -8.17 13.06
N HIS A 132 -6.28 -8.61 11.90
CA HIS A 132 -7.47 -8.00 11.31
C HIS A 132 -8.77 -8.33 12.06
N GLU A 133 -8.94 -9.56 12.52
CA GLU A 133 -10.09 -9.92 13.35
C GLU A 133 -10.14 -9.06 14.62
N ALA A 134 -8.98 -8.84 15.27
CA ALA A 134 -8.88 -7.94 16.42
C ALA A 134 -9.20 -6.48 16.03
N GLN A 135 -8.67 -6.01 14.90
CA GLN A 135 -8.93 -4.66 14.37
C GLN A 135 -10.44 -4.39 14.19
N PHE A 136 -11.18 -5.38 13.71
CA PHE A 136 -12.62 -5.26 13.48
C PHE A 136 -13.46 -5.80 14.65
N SER A 137 -12.85 -6.18 15.77
CA SER A 137 -13.52 -6.77 16.94
C SER A 137 -14.36 -8.03 16.59
N LEU A 138 -13.83 -8.86 15.71
CA LEU A 138 -14.48 -10.07 15.24
C LEU A 138 -13.80 -11.31 15.87
N PRO A 139 -14.54 -12.18 16.60
CA PRO A 139 -13.94 -13.40 17.12
C PRO A 139 -13.68 -14.39 15.99
N MET A 140 -12.58 -15.17 16.13
CA MET A 140 -12.23 -16.26 15.22
C MET A 140 -13.33 -17.33 15.22
N ARG A 141 -13.74 -17.80 14.03
CA ARG A 141 -14.74 -18.87 13.86
C ARG A 141 -14.19 -20.15 13.23
N PHE A 142 -13.19 -20.01 12.38
CA PHE A 142 -12.60 -21.12 11.63
C PHE A 142 -11.11 -21.25 11.94
N ALA A 143 -10.60 -22.47 11.91
CA ALA A 143 -9.17 -22.72 12.16
C ALA A 143 -8.34 -22.62 10.85
N ASP A 144 -8.91 -23.04 9.72
CA ASP A 144 -8.23 -23.00 8.44
C ASP A 144 -8.22 -21.61 7.81
N VAL A 145 -7.12 -21.30 7.12
CA VAL A 145 -6.86 -19.97 6.56
C VAL A 145 -7.90 -19.58 5.50
N ARG A 146 -8.33 -20.51 4.66
CA ARG A 146 -9.26 -20.24 3.56
C ARG A 146 -10.63 -19.82 4.09
N SER A 147 -11.26 -20.65 4.92
CA SER A 147 -12.57 -20.36 5.51
C SER A 147 -12.54 -19.13 6.38
N ARG A 148 -11.45 -18.96 7.14
CA ARG A 148 -11.24 -17.81 8.01
C ARG A 148 -11.13 -16.49 7.24
N PHE A 149 -10.41 -16.49 6.11
CA PHE A 149 -10.27 -15.27 5.29
C PHE A 149 -11.58 -14.91 4.60
N ALA A 150 -12.33 -15.90 4.12
CA ALA A 150 -13.68 -15.69 3.58
C ALA A 150 -14.63 -15.11 4.63
N ASP A 151 -14.73 -15.73 5.81
CA ASP A 151 -15.56 -15.26 6.93
C ASP A 151 -15.19 -13.83 7.37
N LEU A 152 -13.88 -13.52 7.41
CA LEU A 152 -13.43 -12.17 7.74
C LEU A 152 -13.95 -11.14 6.73
N ILE A 153 -13.81 -11.39 5.43
CA ILE A 153 -14.27 -10.47 4.37
C ILE A 153 -15.80 -10.28 4.47
N GLU A 154 -16.56 -11.35 4.59
CA GLU A 154 -18.03 -11.32 4.68
C GLU A 154 -18.51 -10.54 5.90
N ARG A 155 -17.93 -10.82 7.07
CA ARG A 155 -18.33 -10.19 8.33
C ARG A 155 -17.93 -8.73 8.41
N VAL A 156 -16.76 -8.38 7.91
CA VAL A 156 -16.34 -6.96 7.82
C VAL A 156 -17.28 -6.19 6.90
N HIS A 157 -17.66 -6.76 5.76
CA HIS A 157 -18.68 -6.15 4.88
C HIS A 157 -20.03 -6.01 5.58
N ALA A 158 -20.50 -7.06 6.23
CA ALA A 158 -21.80 -7.04 6.94
C ALA A 158 -21.82 -6.02 8.09
N GLN A 159 -20.72 -5.93 8.86
CA GLN A 159 -20.59 -5.01 10.00
C GLN A 159 -20.51 -3.55 9.57
N THR A 160 -19.76 -3.24 8.50
CA THR A 160 -19.51 -1.86 8.07
C THR A 160 -20.52 -1.34 7.05
N GLY A 161 -21.29 -2.24 6.41
CA GLY A 161 -22.14 -1.91 5.26
C GLY A 161 -21.34 -1.51 4.01
N GLN A 162 -20.00 -1.59 4.05
CA GLN A 162 -19.11 -1.19 2.98
C GLN A 162 -18.31 -2.38 2.47
N ARG A 163 -18.24 -2.55 1.15
CA ARG A 163 -17.41 -3.58 0.53
C ARG A 163 -15.93 -3.41 0.89
N VAL A 164 -15.27 -4.54 1.13
CA VAL A 164 -13.89 -4.62 1.63
C VAL A 164 -12.88 -4.34 0.53
N VAL A 165 -11.81 -3.66 0.88
CA VAL A 165 -10.60 -3.51 0.07
C VAL A 165 -9.55 -4.49 0.55
N VAL A 166 -8.99 -5.30 -0.35
CA VAL A 166 -7.91 -6.24 -0.04
C VAL A 166 -6.63 -5.81 -0.74
N LEU A 167 -5.58 -5.58 0.06
CA LEU A 167 -4.27 -5.15 -0.39
C LEU A 167 -3.22 -6.19 0.00
N ILE A 168 -2.53 -6.78 -0.98
CA ILE A 168 -1.52 -7.83 -0.75
C ILE A 168 -0.18 -7.36 -1.27
N ASP A 169 0.81 -7.25 -0.36
CA ASP A 169 2.17 -6.83 -0.68
C ASP A 169 3.13 -8.02 -0.75
N GLU A 170 4.02 -8.00 -1.75
CA GLU A 170 5.04 -9.04 -1.99
C GLU A 170 4.45 -10.46 -2.08
N TYR A 171 3.32 -10.60 -2.80
CA TYR A 171 2.55 -11.83 -2.91
C TYR A 171 3.36 -13.05 -3.38
N ASP A 172 4.41 -12.83 -4.16
CA ASP A 172 5.26 -13.85 -4.76
C ASP A 172 6.53 -14.17 -3.92
N LYS A 173 6.78 -13.41 -2.86
CA LYS A 173 7.99 -13.58 -2.03
C LYS A 173 8.12 -14.98 -1.43
N PRO A 174 7.07 -15.63 -0.87
CA PRO A 174 7.20 -16.98 -0.35
C PRO A 174 7.67 -18.00 -1.39
N ILE A 175 7.31 -17.81 -2.66
CA ILE A 175 7.74 -18.67 -3.77
C ILE A 175 9.18 -18.32 -4.18
N LEU A 176 9.47 -17.02 -4.37
CA LEU A 176 10.76 -16.55 -4.87
C LEU A 176 11.91 -16.81 -3.90
N ASP A 177 11.67 -16.68 -2.60
CA ASP A 177 12.70 -16.96 -1.58
C ASP A 177 13.11 -18.44 -1.55
N ASN A 178 12.27 -19.33 -2.11
CA ASN A 178 12.50 -20.79 -2.17
C ASN A 178 12.66 -21.31 -3.62
N ILE A 179 12.97 -20.45 -4.58
CA ILE A 179 12.99 -20.81 -6.00
C ILE A 179 14.01 -21.91 -6.34
N THR A 180 15.06 -22.06 -5.53
CA THR A 180 16.09 -23.12 -5.67
C THR A 180 15.64 -24.46 -5.09
N ASP A 181 14.62 -24.50 -4.24
CA ASP A 181 13.96 -25.70 -3.75
C ASP A 181 12.58 -25.80 -4.43
N SER A 182 12.53 -26.56 -5.51
CA SER A 182 11.32 -26.68 -6.33
C SER A 182 10.14 -27.30 -5.57
N ALA A 183 10.38 -28.23 -4.64
CA ALA A 183 9.34 -28.85 -3.84
C ALA A 183 8.70 -27.85 -2.88
N LEU A 184 9.54 -27.08 -2.18
CA LEU A 184 9.07 -26.04 -1.27
C LEU A 184 8.41 -24.88 -2.02
N ALA A 185 8.96 -24.45 -3.15
CA ALA A 185 8.35 -23.42 -4.00
C ALA A 185 6.94 -23.81 -4.47
N ILE A 186 6.74 -25.09 -4.87
CA ILE A 186 5.43 -25.64 -5.21
C ILE A 186 4.50 -25.62 -4.00
N ALA A 187 4.97 -26.07 -2.84
CA ALA A 187 4.17 -26.10 -1.61
C ALA A 187 3.74 -24.67 -1.18
N MET A 188 4.62 -23.68 -1.29
CA MET A 188 4.29 -22.28 -1.06
C MET A 188 3.24 -21.75 -2.03
N ARG A 189 3.39 -22.09 -3.32
CA ARG A 189 2.43 -21.70 -4.36
C ARG A 189 1.04 -22.27 -4.10
N GLU A 190 0.94 -23.57 -3.77
CA GLU A 190 -0.36 -24.18 -3.47
C GLU A 190 -1.02 -23.55 -2.23
N GLY A 191 -0.24 -23.24 -1.19
CA GLY A 191 -0.78 -22.53 -0.04
C GLY A 191 -1.29 -21.11 -0.34
N LEU A 192 -0.65 -20.41 -1.26
CA LEU A 192 -1.11 -19.10 -1.71
C LEU A 192 -2.35 -19.20 -2.61
N LYS A 193 -2.49 -20.27 -3.41
CA LYS A 193 -3.71 -20.51 -4.20
C LYS A 193 -4.96 -20.57 -3.34
N ASP A 194 -4.89 -21.25 -2.19
CA ASP A 194 -6.01 -21.35 -1.26
C ASP A 194 -6.46 -19.95 -0.80
N LEU A 195 -5.50 -19.07 -0.48
CA LEU A 195 -5.79 -17.69 -0.10
C LEU A 195 -6.43 -16.90 -1.25
N TYR A 196 -5.89 -17.03 -2.47
CA TYR A 196 -6.37 -16.23 -3.62
C TYR A 196 -7.69 -16.73 -4.20
N SER A 197 -8.01 -18.02 -4.04
CA SER A 197 -9.32 -18.55 -4.45
C SER A 197 -10.47 -17.86 -3.71
N VAL A 198 -10.24 -17.48 -2.45
CA VAL A 198 -11.23 -16.72 -1.64
C VAL A 198 -11.57 -15.37 -2.28
N LEU A 199 -10.61 -14.68 -2.90
CA LEU A 199 -10.87 -13.36 -3.51
C LEU A 199 -11.85 -13.46 -4.68
N LYS A 200 -11.87 -14.58 -5.39
CA LYS A 200 -12.83 -14.84 -6.45
C LYS A 200 -14.22 -15.16 -5.88
N ASP A 201 -14.25 -16.05 -4.90
CA ASP A 201 -15.51 -16.51 -4.30
C ASP A 201 -16.21 -15.37 -3.52
N ALA A 202 -15.43 -14.48 -2.89
CA ALA A 202 -15.89 -13.32 -2.15
C ALA A 202 -16.18 -12.07 -3.00
N ASP A 203 -16.26 -12.17 -4.33
CA ASP A 203 -16.37 -11.01 -5.24
C ASP A 203 -17.48 -10.02 -4.85
N ALA A 204 -18.64 -10.49 -4.45
CA ALA A 204 -19.77 -9.66 -4.03
C ALA A 204 -19.45 -8.75 -2.82
N HIS A 205 -18.52 -9.17 -1.97
CA HIS A 205 -18.10 -8.46 -0.75
C HIS A 205 -16.89 -7.54 -0.97
N LEU A 206 -16.25 -7.62 -2.13
CA LEU A 206 -15.03 -6.86 -2.44
C LEU A 206 -15.32 -5.58 -3.22
N ARG A 207 -14.71 -4.48 -2.80
CA ARG A 207 -14.68 -3.19 -3.51
C ARG A 207 -13.48 -3.10 -4.44
N PHE A 208 -12.32 -3.57 -3.97
CA PHE A 208 -11.06 -3.41 -4.68
C PHE A 208 -10.03 -4.43 -4.19
N VAL A 209 -9.26 -4.97 -5.09
CA VAL A 209 -8.16 -5.91 -4.81
C VAL A 209 -6.90 -5.42 -5.50
N PHE A 210 -5.80 -5.30 -4.74
CA PHE A 210 -4.54 -4.86 -5.30
C PHE A 210 -3.38 -5.73 -4.78
N LEU A 211 -2.65 -6.33 -5.70
CA LEU A 211 -1.52 -7.19 -5.38
C LEU A 211 -0.22 -6.58 -5.92
N THR A 212 0.84 -6.65 -5.13
CA THR A 212 2.18 -6.27 -5.57
C THR A 212 3.16 -7.42 -5.50
N GLY A 213 4.08 -7.48 -6.47
CA GLY A 213 5.15 -8.47 -6.51
C GLY A 213 6.30 -8.06 -7.42
N VAL A 214 7.26 -8.94 -7.55
CA VAL A 214 8.45 -8.76 -8.41
C VAL A 214 8.28 -9.52 -9.72
N SER A 215 7.72 -10.73 -9.67
CA SER A 215 7.60 -11.61 -10.82
C SER A 215 6.25 -11.51 -11.51
N LYS A 216 6.22 -11.82 -12.82
CA LYS A 216 4.98 -11.96 -13.58
C LYS A 216 4.52 -13.42 -13.67
N PHE A 217 5.32 -14.37 -13.20
CA PHE A 217 5.12 -15.81 -13.42
C PHE A 217 3.87 -16.38 -12.76
N SER A 218 3.44 -15.78 -11.66
CA SER A 218 2.29 -16.26 -10.92
C SER A 218 0.95 -15.82 -11.49
N LYS A 219 0.91 -14.89 -12.47
CA LYS A 219 -0.34 -14.45 -13.09
C LYS A 219 -1.16 -15.59 -13.67
N VAL A 220 -0.49 -16.51 -14.42
CA VAL A 220 -1.19 -17.55 -15.18
C VAL A 220 -1.66 -18.70 -14.28
N SER A 221 -0.97 -19.00 -13.19
CA SER A 221 -1.28 -20.18 -12.35
C SER A 221 -1.99 -19.88 -11.05
N LEU A 222 -1.84 -18.66 -10.50
CA LEU A 222 -2.51 -18.25 -9.27
C LEU A 222 -3.86 -17.54 -9.52
N PHE A 223 -4.00 -16.89 -10.67
CA PHE A 223 -5.15 -16.07 -11.03
C PHE A 223 -5.87 -16.51 -12.29
N SER A 224 -5.65 -17.74 -12.76
CA SER A 224 -6.33 -18.30 -13.96
C SER A 224 -7.85 -18.36 -13.85
N GLY A 225 -8.42 -17.63 -12.92
CA GLY A 225 -9.86 -17.51 -12.69
C GLY A 225 -10.32 -16.13 -12.22
N LEU A 226 -9.44 -15.10 -12.18
CA LEU A 226 -9.85 -13.70 -11.94
C LEU A 226 -10.05 -12.95 -13.25
#